data_f69e8dff8f9a49ebed6fdb146f7a3740
#
_entry.id   f69e8dff8f9a49ebed6fdb146f7a3740
#
_cell.length_a   1.000
_cell.length_b   1.000
_cell.length_c   1.000
_cell.angle_alpha   90.00
_cell.angle_beta   90.00
_cell.angle_gamma   90.00
#
_symmetry.space_group_name_H-M   'P 1'
#
loop_
_entity.id
_entity.type
_entity.pdbx_description
1 polymer ?
#
loop_
_entity_poly.entity_id
_entity_poly.type
_entity_poly.pdbx_seq_one_letter_code
_entity_poly.pdbx_strand_id
1 'polypeptide(L)'
;MDNAQALVVGIANYQKINKLPATILKDAQDIYKLLTAPAYCGYSPDRSQLLLDEQATKVGIVEALAKLAERSNDNSTVFIYISSHGGQIKAGPHKGEYLLPIDTDLTNDLSSDAALAHTSISGEQFTEALRAIPARKLVVMFDCCHAGGIGQPKEGIAQAIEKGLPENYYEILTQGRGRVILASSRGHEQSYILPGAENSLFTQHLLAGLRGEAIGTGGVIRILDLFSYLQPKVTNDCSTQHPILKAEIEENFPVSLHLGGRKETPIPTASLADNYEYDAFISYQAKGPDKTWVHQTLLPSLESSGLKVCLDVRFPLGIPIITSLERAIQRSHYTLLVLSPAYLESSYVEFENLVAQHLGLEESRYRLLPILRAECTPRLGLRVLPLLDMSDSESFEMNIDRLIYQLRQPPSGKDG
;
A
#
# COMPACT_ATOMS: atom_id res chain seq x y z
N MET A 1 -15.52 3.05 15.73
CA MET A 1 -14.82 1.78 15.32
C MET A 1 -14.62 0.91 16.57
N ASP A 2 -15.61 0.14 16.95
CA ASP A 2 -15.68 -0.51 18.28
C ASP A 2 -14.61 -1.57 18.54
N ASN A 3 -14.08 -2.21 17.49
CA ASN A 3 -13.02 -3.23 17.58
C ASN A 3 -11.67 -2.76 17.03
N ALA A 4 -11.48 -1.44 16.90
CA ALA A 4 -10.23 -0.88 16.42
C ALA A 4 -9.25 -0.65 17.57
N GLN A 5 -8.00 -0.97 17.36
CA GLN A 5 -6.89 -0.78 18.32
C GLN A 5 -5.63 -0.33 17.59
N ALA A 6 -4.77 0.40 18.30
CA ALA A 6 -3.56 0.92 17.72
C ALA A 6 -2.33 0.74 18.63
N LEU A 7 -1.19 0.56 18.01
CA LEU A 7 0.13 0.73 18.62
C LEU A 7 0.89 1.77 17.82
N VAL A 8 1.29 2.85 18.48
CA VAL A 8 2.05 3.93 17.86
C VAL A 8 3.39 4.04 18.61
N VAL A 9 4.49 3.93 17.87
CA VAL A 9 5.86 3.97 18.40
C VAL A 9 6.62 5.10 17.73
N GLY A 10 7.24 5.97 18.57
CA GLY A 10 8.12 7.04 18.09
C GLY A 10 9.40 7.09 18.94
N ILE A 11 10.57 6.97 18.29
CA ILE A 11 11.86 6.91 18.95
C ILE A 11 12.83 7.89 18.32
N ALA A 12 13.28 8.88 19.07
CA ALA A 12 14.21 9.91 18.59
C ALA A 12 15.46 10.04 19.46
N ASN A 13 15.34 9.97 20.79
CA ASN A 13 16.41 10.34 21.72
C ASN A 13 17.31 9.17 22.12
N TYR A 14 17.75 8.39 21.15
CA TYR A 14 18.71 7.30 21.40
C TYR A 14 19.93 7.76 22.18
N GLN A 15 20.36 6.95 23.16
CA GLN A 15 21.50 7.28 24.06
C GLN A 15 22.83 6.67 23.56
N LYS A 16 22.76 5.54 22.86
CA LYS A 16 23.91 4.71 22.48
C LYS A 16 24.15 4.66 20.97
N ILE A 17 23.23 5.22 20.18
CA ILE A 17 23.32 5.37 18.73
C ILE A 17 22.91 6.79 18.34
N ASN A 18 23.00 7.15 17.05
CA ASN A 18 22.66 8.47 16.57
C ASN A 18 21.19 8.81 16.86
N LYS A 19 20.95 10.00 17.38
CA LYS A 19 19.60 10.53 17.59
C LYS A 19 18.91 10.82 16.27
N LEU A 20 17.59 10.72 16.27
CA LEU A 20 16.71 11.19 15.21
C LEU A 20 16.17 12.59 15.55
N PRO A 21 15.65 13.34 14.54
CA PRO A 21 14.99 14.61 14.78
C PRO A 21 13.78 14.47 15.73
N ALA A 22 13.54 15.49 16.55
CA ALA A 22 12.41 15.51 17.48
C ALA A 22 11.05 15.42 16.78
N THR A 23 10.98 15.76 15.49
CA THR A 23 9.82 15.59 14.61
C THR A 23 9.26 14.17 14.67
N ILE A 24 10.10 13.15 14.83
CA ILE A 24 9.71 11.74 14.93
C ILE A 24 8.75 11.49 16.11
N LEU A 25 8.99 12.15 17.25
CA LEU A 25 8.09 12.05 18.41
C LEU A 25 6.78 12.77 18.16
N LYS A 26 6.84 13.92 17.47
CA LYS A 26 5.63 14.66 17.09
C LYS A 26 4.79 13.86 16.11
N ASP A 27 5.40 13.21 15.12
CA ASP A 27 4.71 12.34 14.17
C ASP A 27 3.91 11.27 14.90
N ALA A 28 4.54 10.53 15.80
CA ALA A 28 3.88 9.49 16.60
C ALA A 28 2.74 10.07 17.46
N GLN A 29 2.96 11.22 18.10
CA GLN A 29 1.94 11.88 18.92
C GLN A 29 0.74 12.32 18.09
N ASP A 30 0.96 12.92 16.91
CA ASP A 30 -0.11 13.41 16.04
C ASP A 30 -0.89 12.25 15.42
N ILE A 31 -0.23 11.17 15.02
CA ILE A 31 -0.90 9.94 14.57
C ILE A 31 -1.77 9.37 15.71
N TYR A 32 -1.23 9.20 16.92
CA TYR A 32 -2.01 8.68 18.05
C TYR A 32 -3.23 9.54 18.36
N LYS A 33 -3.06 10.87 18.42
CA LYS A 33 -4.16 11.81 18.62
C LYS A 33 -5.24 11.69 17.57
N LEU A 34 -4.85 11.56 16.30
CA LEU A 34 -5.80 11.43 15.20
C LEU A 34 -6.53 10.08 15.22
N LEU A 35 -5.81 8.98 15.48
CA LEU A 35 -6.41 7.65 15.59
C LEU A 35 -7.45 7.59 16.71
N THR A 36 -7.17 8.20 17.86
CA THR A 36 -8.08 8.18 19.02
C THR A 36 -9.16 9.28 18.97
N ALA A 37 -9.06 10.23 18.04
CA ALA A 37 -10.07 11.29 17.90
C ALA A 37 -11.39 10.74 17.34
N PRO A 38 -12.54 10.87 18.08
CA PRO A 38 -13.83 10.34 17.63
C PRO A 38 -14.32 10.94 16.31
N ALA A 39 -13.90 12.18 16.02
CA ALA A 39 -14.28 12.90 14.79
C ALA A 39 -13.55 12.38 13.53
N TYR A 40 -12.53 11.54 13.67
CA TYR A 40 -11.73 11.03 12.56
C TYR A 40 -11.68 9.50 12.53
N CYS A 41 -10.80 8.89 13.33
CA CYS A 41 -10.63 7.45 13.29
C CYS A 41 -11.44 6.72 14.39
N GLY A 42 -11.60 7.33 15.57
CA GLY A 42 -12.43 6.81 16.65
C GLY A 42 -11.95 5.48 17.25
N TYR A 43 -10.63 5.23 17.22
CA TYR A 43 -10.03 4.09 17.90
C TYR A 43 -10.15 4.26 19.41
N SER A 44 -10.46 3.19 20.15
CA SER A 44 -10.58 3.28 21.59
C SER A 44 -9.24 3.63 22.26
N PRO A 45 -9.15 4.69 23.07
CA PRO A 45 -7.93 5.00 23.81
C PRO A 45 -7.49 3.86 24.74
N ASP A 46 -8.43 3.13 25.36
CA ASP A 46 -8.15 2.01 26.25
C ASP A 46 -7.53 0.80 25.53
N ARG A 47 -7.73 0.74 24.21
CA ARG A 47 -7.19 -0.29 23.33
C ARG A 47 -6.05 0.19 22.46
N SER A 48 -5.66 1.46 22.59
CA SER A 48 -4.60 2.08 21.80
C SER A 48 -3.45 2.49 22.72
N GLN A 49 -2.22 2.26 22.27
CA GLN A 49 -1.02 2.53 23.04
C GLN A 49 -0.07 3.43 22.24
N LEU A 50 0.50 4.43 22.95
CA LEU A 50 1.57 5.29 22.44
C LEU A 50 2.83 5.00 23.26
N LEU A 51 3.90 4.62 22.58
CA LEU A 51 5.22 4.42 23.17
C LEU A 51 6.19 5.45 22.59
N LEU A 52 6.71 6.32 23.42
CA LEU A 52 7.70 7.33 23.05
C LEU A 52 9.01 7.09 23.79
N ASP A 53 10.13 7.21 23.11
CA ASP A 53 11.48 7.14 23.65
C ASP A 53 11.62 6.11 24.80
N GLU A 54 11.68 6.54 26.06
CA GLU A 54 11.95 5.69 27.23
C GLU A 54 10.94 4.55 27.39
N GLN A 55 9.74 4.68 26.84
CA GLN A 55 8.72 3.62 26.85
C GLN A 55 8.91 2.62 25.71
N ALA A 56 9.59 3.05 24.65
CA ALA A 56 9.79 2.25 23.44
C ALA A 56 11.06 1.39 23.53
N THR A 57 11.23 0.69 24.64
CA THR A 57 12.28 -0.32 24.84
C THR A 57 11.94 -1.60 24.07
N LYS A 58 12.93 -2.49 23.86
CA LYS A 58 12.70 -3.81 23.26
C LYS A 58 11.57 -4.56 23.98
N VAL A 59 11.61 -4.60 25.31
CA VAL A 59 10.58 -5.25 26.12
C VAL A 59 9.23 -4.54 25.96
N GLY A 60 9.21 -3.21 26.05
CA GLY A 60 7.97 -2.43 25.94
C GLY A 60 7.25 -2.61 24.62
N ILE A 61 7.98 -2.64 23.49
CA ILE A 61 7.40 -2.87 22.17
C ILE A 61 6.86 -4.31 22.04
N VAL A 62 7.63 -5.32 22.49
CA VAL A 62 7.21 -6.72 22.42
C VAL A 62 5.97 -6.96 23.28
N GLU A 63 5.91 -6.41 24.48
CA GLU A 63 4.73 -6.49 25.37
C GLU A 63 3.51 -5.79 24.74
N ALA A 64 3.71 -4.64 24.07
CA ALA A 64 2.62 -3.94 23.42
C ALA A 64 2.05 -4.75 22.22
N LEU A 65 2.90 -5.40 21.44
CA LEU A 65 2.47 -6.32 20.38
C LEU A 65 1.73 -7.55 20.95
N ALA A 66 2.21 -8.12 22.06
CA ALA A 66 1.53 -9.22 22.74
C ALA A 66 0.13 -8.80 23.25
N LYS A 67 -0.01 -7.60 23.82
CA LYS A 67 -1.32 -7.05 24.22
C LYS A 67 -2.27 -6.84 23.05
N LEU A 68 -1.77 -6.43 21.89
CA LEU A 68 -2.58 -6.37 20.66
C LEU A 68 -3.09 -7.76 20.28
N ALA A 69 -2.23 -8.79 20.34
CA ALA A 69 -2.62 -10.16 20.06
C ALA A 69 -3.70 -10.68 21.00
N GLU A 70 -3.53 -10.50 22.30
CA GLU A 70 -4.48 -10.91 23.34
C GLU A 70 -5.86 -10.26 23.21
N ARG A 71 -5.91 -8.99 22.79
CA ARG A 71 -7.13 -8.18 22.72
C ARG A 71 -7.82 -8.24 21.34
N SER A 72 -7.16 -8.82 20.34
CA SER A 72 -7.67 -8.90 18.97
C SER A 72 -8.45 -10.17 18.72
N ASN A 73 -9.35 -10.10 17.75
CA ASN A 73 -10.04 -11.24 17.14
C ASN A 73 -10.16 -11.02 15.63
N ASP A 74 -10.71 -11.95 14.90
CA ASP A 74 -10.87 -11.91 13.44
C ASP A 74 -11.55 -10.62 12.92
N ASN A 75 -12.40 -10.00 13.72
CA ASN A 75 -13.16 -8.80 13.34
C ASN A 75 -12.43 -7.49 13.76
N SER A 76 -11.30 -7.59 14.44
CA SER A 76 -10.53 -6.42 14.88
C SER A 76 -9.87 -5.71 13.70
N THR A 77 -9.82 -4.38 13.79
CA THR A 77 -8.94 -3.55 12.97
C THR A 77 -7.74 -3.14 13.81
N VAL A 78 -6.53 -3.47 13.36
CA VAL A 78 -5.29 -3.15 14.08
C VAL A 78 -4.44 -2.23 13.24
N PHE A 79 -4.05 -1.10 13.82
CA PHE A 79 -3.20 -0.10 13.22
C PHE A 79 -1.90 0.00 14.00
N ILE A 80 -0.77 -0.29 13.37
CA ILE A 80 0.56 -0.17 13.95
C ILE A 80 1.32 0.89 13.17
N TYR A 81 1.84 1.89 13.86
CA TYR A 81 2.70 2.93 13.29
C TYR A 81 4.04 2.92 14.01
N ILE A 82 5.13 2.87 13.27
CA ILE A 82 6.49 2.84 13.82
C ILE A 82 7.34 3.89 13.10
N SER A 83 7.87 4.81 13.88
CA SER A 83 8.87 5.78 13.43
C SER A 83 10.10 5.67 14.33
N SER A 84 11.19 5.10 13.77
CA SER A 84 12.41 4.75 14.49
C SER A 84 13.57 4.49 13.53
N HIS A 85 14.77 4.15 14.06
CA HIS A 85 15.80 3.53 13.25
C HIS A 85 15.44 2.08 12.88
N GLY A 86 15.78 1.70 11.65
CA GLY A 86 15.91 0.32 11.21
C GLY A 86 17.37 -0.01 10.89
N GLY A 87 17.75 -1.28 10.93
CA GLY A 87 19.08 -1.75 10.59
C GLY A 87 19.07 -3.09 9.89
N GLN A 88 20.10 -3.37 9.10
CA GLN A 88 20.30 -4.65 8.43
C GLN A 88 21.73 -5.14 8.62
N ILE A 89 21.87 -6.43 8.97
CA ILE A 89 23.14 -7.16 8.93
C ILE A 89 23.12 -8.04 7.68
N LYS A 90 24.06 -7.82 6.76
CA LYS A 90 24.06 -8.49 5.45
C LYS A 90 24.60 -9.92 5.46
N ALA A 91 25.48 -10.26 6.40
CA ALA A 91 26.17 -11.55 6.43
C ALA A 91 26.46 -11.98 7.86
N GLY A 92 26.82 -13.26 8.03
CA GLY A 92 27.19 -13.82 9.33
C GLY A 92 26.04 -14.45 10.09
N PRO A 93 26.29 -14.87 11.35
CA PRO A 93 25.30 -15.59 12.15
C PRO A 93 24.09 -14.75 12.60
N HIS A 94 24.22 -13.42 12.54
CA HIS A 94 23.18 -12.48 12.89
C HIS A 94 22.57 -11.79 11.66
N LYS A 95 22.75 -12.35 10.46
CA LYS A 95 22.17 -11.81 9.23
C LYS A 95 20.67 -11.63 9.39
N GLY A 96 20.16 -10.43 9.08
CA GLY A 96 18.73 -10.12 9.14
C GLY A 96 18.46 -8.63 9.28
N GLU A 97 17.19 -8.30 9.34
CA GLU A 97 16.67 -6.97 9.54
C GLU A 97 16.31 -6.77 11.02
N TYR A 98 16.45 -5.55 11.48
CA TYR A 98 16.25 -5.20 12.89
C TYR A 98 15.51 -3.87 13.04
N LEU A 99 14.49 -3.86 13.89
CA LEU A 99 13.89 -2.64 14.42
C LEU A 99 14.67 -2.24 15.68
N LEU A 100 15.09 -0.98 15.76
CA LEU A 100 15.95 -0.49 16.83
C LEU A 100 15.12 0.22 17.93
N PRO A 101 14.88 -0.42 19.08
CA PRO A 101 14.29 0.21 20.26
C PRO A 101 15.21 1.27 20.86
N ILE A 102 14.69 2.07 21.81
CA ILE A 102 15.45 3.14 22.47
C ILE A 102 16.68 2.62 23.22
N ASP A 103 16.61 1.41 23.72
CA ASP A 103 17.65 0.71 24.49
C ASP A 103 18.65 -0.06 23.61
N THR A 104 18.61 0.13 22.28
CA THR A 104 19.64 -0.39 21.38
C THR A 104 21.03 0.13 21.78
N ASP A 105 21.95 -0.80 21.99
CA ASP A 105 23.30 -0.52 22.43
C ASP A 105 24.34 -1.22 21.56
N LEU A 106 25.10 -0.44 20.79
CA LEU A 106 26.19 -0.91 19.93
C LEU A 106 27.57 -0.71 20.58
N THR A 107 27.62 -0.23 21.82
CA THR A 107 28.86 0.13 22.55
C THR A 107 29.30 -0.92 23.58
N ASN A 108 28.57 -2.05 23.68
CA ASN A 108 28.94 -3.12 24.60
C ASN A 108 30.16 -3.92 24.08
N ASP A 109 30.70 -4.84 24.89
CA ASP A 109 31.89 -5.64 24.57
C ASP A 109 31.69 -6.68 23.46
N LEU A 110 30.48 -6.75 22.87
CA LEU A 110 30.17 -7.64 21.75
C LEU A 110 30.61 -7.01 20.41
N SER A 111 30.77 -7.83 19.38
CA SER A 111 30.85 -7.30 18.02
C SER A 111 29.62 -6.46 17.70
N SER A 112 29.74 -5.45 16.83
CA SER A 112 28.61 -4.57 16.46
C SER A 112 27.38 -5.35 16.01
N ASP A 113 27.55 -6.44 15.25
CA ASP A 113 26.47 -7.30 14.77
C ASP A 113 25.78 -8.06 15.91
N ALA A 114 26.56 -8.64 16.83
CA ALA A 114 26.03 -9.35 17.97
C ALA A 114 25.34 -8.39 18.96
N ALA A 115 25.88 -7.19 19.14
CA ALA A 115 25.28 -6.13 19.97
C ALA A 115 23.94 -5.70 19.42
N LEU A 116 23.85 -5.44 18.09
CA LEU A 116 22.61 -5.09 17.40
C LEU A 116 21.57 -6.21 17.55
N ALA A 117 21.95 -7.46 17.26
CA ALA A 117 21.03 -8.59 17.35
C ALA A 117 20.49 -8.81 18.76
N HIS A 118 21.32 -8.58 19.79
CA HIS A 118 20.93 -8.77 21.19
C HIS A 118 19.98 -7.67 21.69
N THR A 119 20.26 -6.42 21.33
CA THR A 119 19.54 -5.24 21.86
C THR A 119 18.38 -4.79 21.01
N SER A 120 18.24 -5.28 19.76
CA SER A 120 17.18 -4.89 18.83
C SER A 120 16.14 -6.01 18.64
N ILE A 121 15.03 -5.68 18.00
CA ILE A 121 13.98 -6.64 17.62
C ILE A 121 14.31 -7.14 16.22
N SER A 122 14.60 -8.45 16.10
CA SER A 122 14.84 -9.03 14.76
C SER A 122 13.56 -9.05 13.92
N GLY A 123 13.73 -9.06 12.60
CA GLY A 123 12.61 -9.19 11.66
C GLY A 123 11.79 -10.45 11.87
N GLU A 124 12.45 -11.55 12.28
CA GLU A 124 11.78 -12.80 12.63
C GLU A 124 10.89 -12.61 13.88
N GLN A 125 11.44 -12.07 14.98
CA GLN A 125 10.68 -11.79 16.21
C GLN A 125 9.48 -10.86 15.93
N PHE A 126 9.68 -9.82 15.12
CA PHE A 126 8.60 -8.90 14.79
C PHE A 126 7.52 -9.58 13.91
N THR A 127 7.94 -10.39 12.94
CA THR A 127 7.03 -11.17 12.09
C THR A 127 6.21 -12.17 12.90
N GLU A 128 6.83 -12.87 13.85
CA GLU A 128 6.14 -13.79 14.76
C GLU A 128 5.11 -13.05 15.62
N ALA A 129 5.48 -11.89 16.17
CA ALA A 129 4.55 -11.06 16.94
C ALA A 129 3.35 -10.60 16.10
N LEU A 130 3.56 -10.19 14.85
CA LEU A 130 2.46 -9.85 13.95
C LEU A 130 1.58 -11.06 13.61
N ARG A 131 2.18 -12.24 13.40
CA ARG A 131 1.44 -13.48 13.13
C ARG A 131 0.57 -13.92 14.31
N ALA A 132 0.97 -13.61 15.52
CA ALA A 132 0.20 -13.89 16.74
C ALA A 132 -1.07 -13.03 16.84
N ILE A 133 -1.17 -11.90 16.11
CA ILE A 133 -2.37 -11.05 16.09
C ILE A 133 -3.41 -11.68 15.17
N PRO A 134 -4.58 -12.14 15.67
CA PRO A 134 -5.56 -12.86 14.86
C PRO A 134 -6.39 -11.96 13.95
N ALA A 135 -6.23 -10.63 14.03
CA ALA A 135 -6.98 -9.66 13.24
C ALA A 135 -6.78 -9.86 11.72
N ARG A 136 -7.88 -9.84 10.96
CA ARG A 136 -7.88 -9.89 9.48
C ARG A 136 -7.76 -8.51 8.83
N LYS A 137 -7.68 -7.44 9.62
CA LYS A 137 -7.58 -6.04 9.20
C LYS A 137 -6.42 -5.42 9.95
N LEU A 138 -5.20 -5.77 9.53
CA LEU A 138 -3.99 -5.31 10.17
C LEU A 138 -3.16 -4.48 9.19
N VAL A 139 -2.87 -3.24 9.56
CA VAL A 139 -1.93 -2.39 8.84
C VAL A 139 -0.75 -2.03 9.71
N VAL A 140 0.46 -2.18 9.17
CA VAL A 140 1.71 -1.71 9.76
C VAL A 140 2.28 -0.62 8.89
N MET A 141 2.50 0.55 9.46
CA MET A 141 3.09 1.70 8.78
C MET A 141 4.48 1.98 9.34
N PHE A 142 5.48 1.96 8.45
CA PHE A 142 6.85 2.30 8.77
C PHE A 142 7.19 3.68 8.22
N ASP A 143 7.45 4.62 9.11
CA ASP A 143 8.11 5.89 8.77
C ASP A 143 9.54 5.86 9.31
N CYS A 144 10.34 4.95 8.77
CA CYS A 144 11.72 4.74 9.18
C CYS A 144 12.62 5.66 8.36
N CYS A 145 13.09 6.74 8.98
CA CYS A 145 14.05 7.65 8.35
C CYS A 145 15.40 6.97 8.10
N HIS A 146 15.81 6.95 6.85
CA HIS A 146 17.23 6.92 6.53
C HIS A 146 17.79 8.32 6.85
N ALA A 147 18.29 8.53 8.05
CA ALA A 147 18.94 9.79 8.41
C ALA A 147 20.25 9.96 7.61
N GLY A 148 20.11 10.28 6.33
CA GLY A 148 21.17 10.82 5.52
C GLY A 148 21.20 12.32 5.72
N GLY A 149 22.07 12.84 6.60
CA GLY A 149 22.38 14.26 6.51
C GLY A 149 22.59 15.06 7.77
N ILE A 150 22.65 14.47 8.96
CA ILE A 150 23.19 15.21 10.12
C ILE A 150 24.22 14.34 10.83
N GLY A 151 25.48 14.69 10.61
CA GLY A 151 26.63 14.17 11.31
C GLY A 151 27.32 13.02 10.57
N GLN A 152 28.56 13.27 10.20
CA GLN A 152 29.47 12.21 9.76
C GLN A 152 29.51 11.12 10.83
N PRO A 153 29.56 9.82 10.45
CA PRO A 153 29.76 8.76 11.42
C PRO A 153 31.06 9.03 12.17
N LYS A 154 31.03 8.96 13.50
CA LYS A 154 32.26 8.84 14.26
C LYS A 154 32.98 7.63 13.69
N GLU A 155 34.21 7.81 13.26
CA GLU A 155 35.08 6.75 12.75
C GLU A 155 35.02 5.55 13.68
N GLY A 156 34.58 4.38 13.15
CA GLY A 156 34.67 3.10 13.80
C GLY A 156 33.42 2.20 13.82
N ILE A 157 32.20 2.69 13.59
CA ILE A 157 30.98 1.87 13.75
C ILE A 157 30.20 1.64 12.42
N ALA A 158 30.57 2.29 11.34
CA ALA A 158 29.67 2.54 10.22
C ALA A 158 29.74 1.56 9.03
N GLN A 159 30.59 0.55 9.02
CA GLN A 159 30.78 -0.26 7.80
C GLN A 159 29.97 -1.57 7.73
N ALA A 160 29.40 -2.06 8.81
CA ALA A 160 28.71 -3.36 8.86
C ALA A 160 27.17 -3.28 8.88
N ILE A 161 26.61 -2.14 9.32
CA ILE A 161 25.15 -2.00 9.50
C ILE A 161 24.61 -1.05 8.43
N GLU A 162 23.85 -1.56 7.47
CA GLU A 162 23.06 -0.73 6.57
C GLU A 162 21.83 -0.17 7.29
N LYS A 163 21.53 1.09 7.02
CA LYS A 163 20.37 1.78 7.56
C LYS A 163 19.15 1.43 6.73
N GLY A 164 18.01 1.22 7.39
CA GLY A 164 16.71 0.95 6.78
C GLY A 164 16.36 -0.54 6.69
N LEU A 165 15.13 -0.78 6.30
CA LEU A 165 14.58 -2.12 6.10
C LEU A 165 14.46 -2.37 4.60
N PRO A 166 15.00 -3.48 4.05
CA PRO A 166 14.94 -3.77 2.64
C PRO A 166 13.51 -4.16 2.20
N GLU A 167 13.20 -4.00 0.92
CA GLU A 167 11.87 -4.27 0.39
C GLU A 167 11.39 -5.71 0.58
N ASN A 168 12.29 -6.70 0.49
CA ASN A 168 11.96 -8.10 0.73
C ASN A 168 11.50 -8.37 2.18
N TYR A 169 11.92 -7.56 3.15
CA TYR A 169 11.43 -7.67 4.52
C TYR A 169 9.94 -7.34 4.61
N TYR A 170 9.50 -6.31 3.90
CA TYR A 170 8.08 -5.94 3.86
C TYR A 170 7.21 -7.05 3.25
N GLU A 171 7.73 -7.81 2.28
CA GLU A 171 7.04 -8.97 1.70
C GLU A 171 6.85 -10.11 2.72
N ILE A 172 7.86 -10.36 3.55
CA ILE A 172 7.77 -11.37 4.62
C ILE A 172 6.72 -10.98 5.65
N LEU A 173 6.62 -9.69 5.98
CA LEU A 173 5.63 -9.17 6.95
C LEU A 173 4.19 -9.29 6.47
N THR A 174 3.94 -9.32 5.15
CA THR A 174 2.58 -9.47 4.61
C THR A 174 2.08 -10.91 4.65
N GLN A 175 2.94 -11.90 4.90
CA GLN A 175 2.53 -13.31 4.93
C GLN A 175 1.48 -13.55 6.01
N GLY A 176 0.26 -13.86 5.62
CA GLY A 176 -0.91 -14.06 6.46
C GLY A 176 -2.11 -13.28 5.97
N ARG A 177 -3.32 -13.65 6.37
CA ARG A 177 -4.54 -13.06 5.88
C ARG A 177 -4.76 -11.64 6.42
N GLY A 178 -5.18 -10.73 5.54
CA GLY A 178 -5.64 -9.40 5.92
C GLY A 178 -4.54 -8.44 6.38
N ARG A 179 -3.33 -8.53 5.81
CA ARG A 179 -2.18 -7.74 6.22
C ARG A 179 -1.76 -6.73 5.18
N VAL A 180 -1.49 -5.52 5.64
CA VAL A 180 -0.97 -4.41 4.83
C VAL A 180 0.27 -3.86 5.49
N ILE A 181 1.35 -3.76 4.73
CA ILE A 181 2.55 -3.04 5.12
C ILE A 181 2.69 -1.81 4.23
N LEU A 182 2.72 -0.66 4.85
CA LEU A 182 2.94 0.62 4.19
C LEU A 182 4.24 1.23 4.69
N ALA A 183 5.19 1.48 3.81
CA ALA A 183 6.44 2.14 4.17
C ALA A 183 6.55 3.51 3.52
N SER A 184 7.16 4.47 4.22
CA SER A 184 7.34 5.86 3.79
C SER A 184 8.21 6.01 2.55
N SER A 185 9.06 5.03 2.25
CA SER A 185 9.98 5.02 1.11
C SER A 185 10.43 3.60 0.78
N ARG A 186 11.04 3.40 -0.39
CA ARG A 186 11.72 2.15 -0.74
C ARG A 186 12.94 1.91 0.13
N GLY A 187 13.38 0.65 0.25
CA GLY A 187 14.47 0.26 1.15
C GLY A 187 15.82 0.98 0.95
N HIS A 188 16.07 1.53 -0.24
CA HIS A 188 17.29 2.32 -0.56
C HIS A 188 17.05 3.83 -0.58
N GLU A 189 15.82 4.29 -0.37
CA GLU A 189 15.44 5.70 -0.37
C GLU A 189 15.39 6.27 1.06
N GLN A 190 15.35 7.59 1.15
CA GLN A 190 15.24 8.31 2.40
C GLN A 190 13.79 8.77 2.63
N SER A 191 13.36 8.81 3.88
CA SER A 191 12.19 9.55 4.31
C SER A 191 12.62 10.95 4.75
N TYR A 192 11.96 11.98 4.24
CA TYR A 192 12.38 13.38 4.40
C TYR A 192 11.50 14.12 5.41
N ILE A 193 12.12 15.11 6.05
CA ILE A 193 11.45 16.20 6.76
C ILE A 193 11.74 17.46 5.98
N LEU A 194 10.71 18.12 5.45
CA LEU A 194 10.87 19.35 4.68
C LEU A 194 11.24 20.53 5.59
N PRO A 195 12.00 21.52 5.11
CA PRO A 195 12.35 22.68 5.90
C PRO A 195 11.11 23.40 6.46
N GLY A 196 11.07 23.60 7.79
CA GLY A 196 9.96 24.25 8.48
C GLY A 196 8.70 23.37 8.66
N ALA A 197 8.71 22.11 8.24
CA ALA A 197 7.62 21.19 8.46
C ALA A 197 7.55 20.72 9.92
N GLU A 198 6.35 20.58 10.45
CA GLU A 198 6.13 20.06 11.80
C GLU A 198 6.17 18.54 11.87
N ASN A 199 5.89 17.86 10.75
CA ASN A 199 5.88 16.41 10.60
C ASN A 199 6.81 15.98 9.45
N SER A 200 7.22 14.71 9.42
CA SER A 200 7.85 14.11 8.26
C SER A 200 6.92 14.18 7.05
N LEU A 201 7.48 14.20 5.84
CA LEU A 201 6.72 14.35 4.61
C LEU A 201 5.65 13.26 4.46
N PHE A 202 6.02 12.01 4.76
CA PHE A 202 5.08 10.89 4.74
C PHE A 202 3.96 11.08 5.77
N THR A 203 4.33 11.35 7.03
CA THR A 203 3.34 11.50 8.11
C THR A 203 2.46 12.73 7.93
N GLN A 204 2.98 13.82 7.37
CA GLN A 204 2.17 14.99 7.01
C GLN A 204 1.01 14.61 6.08
N HIS A 205 1.31 13.90 4.99
CA HIS A 205 0.27 13.46 4.06
C HIS A 205 -0.60 12.33 4.61
N LEU A 206 -0.05 11.44 5.43
CA LEU A 206 -0.81 10.41 6.13
C LEU A 206 -1.88 11.02 7.04
N LEU A 207 -1.51 12.03 7.84
CA LEU A 207 -2.43 12.77 8.70
C LEU A 207 -3.52 13.49 7.89
N ALA A 208 -3.15 14.12 6.78
CA ALA A 208 -4.10 14.80 5.89
C ALA A 208 -5.08 13.81 5.25
N GLY A 209 -4.58 12.69 4.75
CA GLY A 209 -5.41 11.61 4.20
C GLY A 209 -6.40 11.05 5.22
N LEU A 210 -5.94 10.71 6.44
CA LEU A 210 -6.78 10.20 7.52
C LEU A 210 -7.81 11.24 8.04
N ARG A 211 -7.54 12.55 7.88
CA ARG A 211 -8.49 13.63 8.21
C ARG A 211 -9.58 13.85 7.15
N GLY A 212 -9.51 13.17 6.02
CA GLY A 212 -10.54 13.24 4.99
C GLY A 212 -10.10 13.82 3.65
N GLU A 213 -8.82 14.09 3.43
CA GLU A 213 -8.32 14.47 2.10
C GLU A 213 -8.20 13.25 1.16
N ALA A 214 -8.03 12.05 1.69
CA ALA A 214 -8.23 10.83 0.94
C ALA A 214 -9.74 10.67 0.64
N ILE A 215 -10.08 10.44 -0.63
CA ILE A 215 -11.48 10.29 -1.04
C ILE A 215 -11.90 8.88 -0.70
N GLY A 216 -12.78 8.75 0.29
CA GLY A 216 -13.39 7.48 0.68
C GLY A 216 -14.87 7.44 0.29
N THR A 217 -15.46 6.27 0.28
CA THR A 217 -16.88 6.04 0.01
C THR A 217 -17.61 5.49 1.24
N GLY A 218 -18.90 5.73 1.34
CA GLY A 218 -19.72 5.22 2.44
C GLY A 218 -19.36 5.76 3.82
N GLY A 219 -18.82 7.01 3.90
CA GLY A 219 -18.46 7.67 5.16
C GLY A 219 -17.20 7.11 5.84
N VAL A 220 -16.36 6.37 5.13
CA VAL A 220 -15.11 5.82 5.63
C VAL A 220 -13.98 6.01 4.62
N ILE A 221 -12.74 6.06 5.11
CA ILE A 221 -11.52 6.00 4.30
C ILE A 221 -10.91 4.62 4.51
N ARG A 222 -10.72 3.89 3.42
CA ARG A 222 -10.15 2.55 3.45
C ARG A 222 -8.65 2.59 3.18
N ILE A 223 -7.96 1.50 3.45
CA ILE A 223 -6.49 1.45 3.34
C ILE A 223 -5.98 1.73 1.91
N LEU A 224 -6.68 1.27 0.88
CA LEU A 224 -6.29 1.53 -0.50
C LEU A 224 -6.61 2.96 -0.94
N ASP A 225 -7.72 3.56 -0.47
CA ASP A 225 -8.05 4.96 -0.69
C ASP A 225 -6.96 5.85 -0.10
N LEU A 226 -6.52 5.52 1.12
CA LEU A 226 -5.45 6.22 1.82
C LEU A 226 -4.13 6.14 1.04
N PHE A 227 -3.76 4.96 0.55
CA PHE A 227 -2.52 4.79 -0.23
C PHE A 227 -2.59 5.52 -1.58
N SER A 228 -3.70 5.44 -2.28
CA SER A 228 -3.93 6.14 -3.56
C SER A 228 -3.82 7.67 -3.42
N TYR A 229 -4.22 8.22 -2.27
CA TYR A 229 -4.02 9.62 -1.93
C TYR A 229 -2.54 9.92 -1.58
N LEU A 230 -1.96 9.11 -0.68
CA LEU A 230 -0.68 9.35 -0.04
C LEU A 230 0.50 9.27 -1.02
N GLN A 231 0.56 8.21 -1.83
CA GLN A 231 1.70 7.90 -2.68
C GLN A 231 2.02 9.04 -3.67
N PRO A 232 1.06 9.55 -4.48
CA PRO A 232 1.36 10.64 -5.41
C PRO A 232 1.68 11.96 -4.70
N LYS A 233 1.10 12.23 -3.53
CA LYS A 233 1.38 13.44 -2.76
C LYS A 233 2.83 13.49 -2.29
N VAL A 234 3.30 12.42 -1.65
CA VAL A 234 4.69 12.31 -1.19
C VAL A 234 5.66 12.41 -2.36
N THR A 235 5.42 11.67 -3.45
CA THR A 235 6.31 11.65 -4.61
C THR A 235 6.34 12.98 -5.38
N ASN A 236 5.23 13.70 -5.43
CA ASN A 236 5.16 15.03 -6.03
C ASN A 236 5.97 16.07 -5.23
N ASP A 237 5.89 16.01 -3.89
CA ASP A 237 6.62 16.94 -3.02
C ASP A 237 8.12 16.57 -2.91
N CYS A 238 8.46 15.27 -3.04
CA CYS A 238 9.83 14.78 -3.07
C CYS A 238 9.96 13.60 -4.04
N SER A 239 10.51 13.87 -5.23
CA SER A 239 10.62 12.89 -6.33
C SER A 239 11.59 11.73 -6.04
N THR A 240 12.30 11.75 -4.92
CA THR A 240 13.22 10.69 -4.47
C THR A 240 12.68 9.90 -3.28
N GLN A 241 11.43 10.15 -2.88
CA GLN A 241 10.75 9.40 -1.84
C GLN A 241 9.49 8.77 -2.41
N HIS A 242 9.45 7.43 -2.44
CA HIS A 242 8.34 6.67 -3.01
C HIS A 242 7.74 5.75 -1.94
N PRO A 243 6.60 6.13 -1.34
CA PRO A 243 5.87 5.22 -0.47
C PRO A 243 5.52 3.93 -1.19
N ILE A 244 5.64 2.82 -0.48
CA ILE A 244 5.33 1.48 -1.00
C ILE A 244 4.25 0.82 -0.16
N LEU A 245 3.40 0.04 -0.82
CA LEU A 245 2.40 -0.79 -0.18
C LEU A 245 2.63 -2.24 -0.60
N LYS A 246 2.67 -3.13 0.39
CA LYS A 246 2.63 -4.58 0.22
C LYS A 246 1.42 -5.09 0.98
N ALA A 247 0.59 -5.90 0.34
CA ALA A 247 -0.68 -6.30 0.94
C ALA A 247 -1.07 -7.73 0.56
N GLU A 248 -1.60 -8.46 1.54
CA GLU A 248 -2.35 -9.69 1.36
C GLU A 248 -3.69 -9.53 2.08
N ILE A 249 -4.68 -8.97 1.39
CA ILE A 249 -5.97 -8.60 1.98
C ILE A 249 -7.14 -9.32 1.30
N GLU A 250 -8.16 -9.65 2.07
CA GLU A 250 -9.43 -10.22 1.59
C GLU A 250 -10.45 -9.11 1.29
N GLU A 251 -10.28 -7.92 1.89
CA GLU A 251 -11.14 -6.76 1.70
C GLU A 251 -10.36 -5.46 1.85
N ASN A 252 -10.80 -4.40 1.18
CA ASN A 252 -10.33 -3.04 1.41
C ASN A 252 -11.00 -2.48 2.67
N PHE A 253 -10.36 -2.66 3.82
CA PHE A 253 -10.96 -2.33 5.12
C PHE A 253 -10.82 -0.87 5.53
N PRO A 254 -11.79 -0.33 6.30
CA PRO A 254 -11.75 1.05 6.77
C PRO A 254 -10.66 1.26 7.83
N VAL A 255 -9.94 2.38 7.72
CA VAL A 255 -8.92 2.82 8.68
C VAL A 255 -9.27 4.16 9.35
N SER A 256 -10.14 4.95 8.74
CA SER A 256 -10.63 6.22 9.28
C SER A 256 -12.10 6.46 8.92
N LEU A 257 -12.78 7.29 9.71
CA LEU A 257 -14.11 7.79 9.41
C LEU A 257 -14.00 9.03 8.53
N HIS A 258 -14.85 9.15 7.53
CA HIS A 258 -14.97 10.36 6.70
C HIS A 258 -16.07 11.26 7.24
N LEU A 259 -15.89 11.80 8.46
CA LEU A 259 -16.86 12.67 9.10
C LEU A 259 -16.58 14.13 8.71
N GLY A 260 -17.27 14.61 7.67
CA GLY A 260 -17.34 16.04 7.36
C GLY A 260 -16.23 16.61 6.49
N GLY A 261 -15.34 15.79 5.91
CA GLY A 261 -14.57 16.17 4.75
C GLY A 261 -15.53 16.31 3.56
N ARG A 262 -15.33 17.30 2.68
CA ARG A 262 -16.18 17.68 1.55
C ARG A 262 -17.46 16.84 1.50
N LYS A 263 -18.63 17.44 1.77
CA LYS A 263 -19.89 16.80 1.38
C LYS A 263 -19.61 16.17 0.05
N GLU A 264 -19.70 14.84 -0.04
CA GLU A 264 -19.94 14.24 -1.34
C GLU A 264 -20.98 15.17 -1.96
N THR A 265 -20.61 15.88 -3.03
CA THR A 265 -21.64 16.21 -3.98
C THR A 265 -22.23 14.82 -4.21
N PRO A 266 -23.47 14.54 -3.82
CA PRO A 266 -24.05 13.26 -4.14
C PRO A 266 -23.79 13.16 -5.65
N ILE A 267 -22.95 12.26 -6.07
CA ILE A 267 -23.09 11.76 -7.44
C ILE A 267 -24.55 11.36 -7.42
N PRO A 268 -25.41 12.08 -8.18
CA PRO A 268 -26.83 11.83 -8.06
C PRO A 268 -27.01 10.35 -8.17
N THR A 269 -27.64 9.73 -7.19
CA THR A 269 -28.17 8.37 -7.28
C THR A 269 -29.36 8.36 -8.28
N ALA A 270 -29.25 9.15 -9.34
CA ALA A 270 -29.92 8.93 -10.57
C ALA A 270 -29.22 7.72 -11.16
N SER A 271 -29.88 6.58 -11.03
CA SER A 271 -29.60 5.31 -11.68
C SER A 271 -28.22 5.29 -12.37
N LEU A 272 -27.22 4.63 -11.79
CA LEU A 272 -25.91 4.35 -12.41
C LEU A 272 -26.02 3.43 -13.66
N ALA A 273 -27.18 3.33 -14.25
CA ALA A 273 -27.39 2.90 -15.60
C ALA A 273 -27.07 4.09 -16.47
N ASP A 274 -26.01 4.07 -17.25
CA ASP A 274 -25.80 4.80 -18.50
C ASP A 274 -24.89 6.04 -18.55
N ASN A 275 -23.92 6.27 -17.65
CA ASN A 275 -23.00 7.39 -17.84
C ASN A 275 -21.51 7.03 -17.93
N TYR A 276 -21.19 5.84 -18.41
CA TYR A 276 -19.82 5.56 -18.80
C TYR A 276 -19.52 6.18 -20.16
N GLU A 277 -18.35 6.81 -20.26
CA GLU A 277 -17.90 7.44 -21.51
C GLU A 277 -17.38 6.40 -22.51
N TYR A 278 -16.86 5.28 -21.97
CA TYR A 278 -16.26 4.18 -22.72
C TYR A 278 -16.90 2.84 -22.34
N ASP A 279 -17.01 1.95 -23.32
CA ASP A 279 -17.44 0.58 -23.09
C ASP A 279 -16.33 -0.24 -22.41
N ALA A 280 -15.06 0.06 -22.72
CA ALA A 280 -13.92 -0.59 -22.11
C ALA A 280 -12.69 0.31 -22.00
N PHE A 281 -11.89 0.10 -20.98
CA PHE A 281 -10.50 0.53 -20.87
C PHE A 281 -9.60 -0.70 -21.11
N ILE A 282 -8.54 -0.56 -21.93
CA ILE A 282 -7.56 -1.64 -22.16
C ILE A 282 -6.27 -1.33 -21.43
N SER A 283 -5.91 -2.19 -20.49
CA SER A 283 -4.63 -2.21 -19.80
C SER A 283 -3.71 -3.26 -20.45
N TYR A 284 -2.53 -2.83 -20.92
CA TYR A 284 -1.57 -3.68 -21.63
C TYR A 284 -0.15 -3.15 -21.44
N GLN A 285 0.86 -3.97 -21.74
CA GLN A 285 2.24 -3.49 -21.75
C GLN A 285 2.45 -2.52 -22.92
N ALA A 286 2.70 -1.25 -22.59
CA ALA A 286 2.80 -0.15 -23.56
C ALA A 286 4.02 -0.23 -24.49
N LYS A 287 4.85 -1.26 -24.38
CA LYS A 287 6.03 -1.51 -25.23
C LYS A 287 6.00 -2.94 -25.77
N GLY A 288 6.67 -3.12 -26.91
CA GLY A 288 6.87 -4.46 -27.49
C GLY A 288 5.62 -5.07 -28.14
N PRO A 289 5.52 -6.42 -28.15
CA PRO A 289 4.50 -7.16 -28.92
C PRO A 289 3.07 -6.87 -28.48
N ASP A 290 2.83 -6.61 -27.20
CA ASP A 290 1.49 -6.35 -26.69
C ASP A 290 0.92 -5.06 -27.24
N LYS A 291 1.72 -3.99 -27.32
CA LYS A 291 1.33 -2.74 -27.95
C LYS A 291 0.93 -2.95 -29.41
N THR A 292 1.75 -3.69 -30.14
CA THR A 292 1.47 -3.95 -31.57
C THR A 292 0.16 -4.72 -31.73
N TRP A 293 -0.05 -5.77 -30.95
CA TRP A 293 -1.25 -6.59 -31.00
C TRP A 293 -2.51 -5.81 -30.59
N VAL A 294 -2.43 -5.02 -29.50
CA VAL A 294 -3.57 -4.19 -29.07
C VAL A 294 -3.95 -3.19 -30.16
N HIS A 295 -2.99 -2.46 -30.74
CA HIS A 295 -3.28 -1.42 -31.72
C HIS A 295 -3.63 -1.94 -33.10
N GLN A 296 -3.13 -3.10 -33.51
CA GLN A 296 -3.34 -3.62 -34.88
C GLN A 296 -4.41 -4.70 -34.96
N THR A 297 -4.77 -5.33 -33.83
CA THR A 297 -5.70 -6.46 -33.82
C THR A 297 -6.90 -6.21 -32.91
N LEU A 298 -6.68 -6.07 -31.59
CA LEU A 298 -7.78 -6.01 -30.62
C LEU A 298 -8.61 -4.71 -30.78
N LEU A 299 -7.94 -3.55 -30.76
CA LEU A 299 -8.61 -2.25 -30.83
C LEU A 299 -9.42 -2.06 -32.11
N PRO A 300 -8.88 -2.35 -33.32
CA PRO A 300 -9.67 -2.26 -34.54
C PRO A 300 -10.92 -3.16 -34.56
N SER A 301 -10.81 -4.37 -33.99
CA SER A 301 -11.95 -5.31 -33.91
C SER A 301 -13.05 -4.78 -33.00
N LEU A 302 -12.70 -4.16 -31.87
CA LEU A 302 -13.65 -3.56 -30.95
C LEU A 302 -14.29 -2.28 -31.52
N GLU A 303 -13.47 -1.37 -32.05
CA GLU A 303 -13.95 -0.10 -32.65
C GLU A 303 -14.82 -0.33 -33.91
N SER A 304 -14.47 -1.31 -34.75
CA SER A 304 -15.30 -1.68 -35.90
C SER A 304 -16.68 -2.21 -35.53
N SER A 305 -16.80 -2.75 -34.32
CA SER A 305 -18.08 -3.20 -33.75
C SER A 305 -18.87 -2.08 -33.08
N GLY A 306 -18.40 -0.83 -33.16
CA GLY A 306 -19.06 0.36 -32.63
C GLY A 306 -18.80 0.61 -31.14
N LEU A 307 -17.87 -0.12 -30.51
CA LEU A 307 -17.51 0.06 -29.10
C LEU A 307 -16.54 1.24 -28.93
N LYS A 308 -16.75 2.02 -27.86
CA LYS A 308 -15.86 3.13 -27.48
C LYS A 308 -14.81 2.61 -26.50
N VAL A 309 -13.54 2.65 -26.92
CA VAL A 309 -12.43 2.11 -26.14
C VAL A 309 -11.49 3.20 -25.67
N CYS A 310 -11.12 3.17 -24.39
CA CYS A 310 -10.10 4.01 -23.77
C CYS A 310 -8.75 3.29 -23.76
N LEU A 311 -7.68 4.00 -24.15
CA LEU A 311 -6.29 3.54 -24.07
C LEU A 311 -5.42 4.54 -23.31
N ASP A 312 -4.32 4.07 -22.72
CA ASP A 312 -3.31 4.86 -22.02
C ASP A 312 -2.66 5.95 -22.88
N VAL A 313 -2.49 5.70 -24.19
CA VAL A 313 -1.93 6.68 -25.14
C VAL A 313 -2.79 7.95 -25.30
N ARG A 314 -4.03 7.93 -24.84
CA ARG A 314 -4.96 9.07 -24.88
C ARG A 314 -4.93 9.90 -23.59
N PHE A 315 -4.06 9.55 -22.63
CA PHE A 315 -3.96 10.26 -21.38
C PHE A 315 -3.37 11.66 -21.56
N PRO A 316 -3.91 12.68 -20.86
CA PRO A 316 -3.42 14.05 -20.95
C PRO A 316 -1.97 14.14 -20.44
N LEU A 317 -1.13 14.88 -21.16
CA LEU A 317 0.23 15.19 -20.73
C LEU A 317 0.21 16.03 -19.45
N GLY A 318 1.14 15.74 -18.51
CA GLY A 318 1.27 16.48 -17.26
C GLY A 318 0.37 15.97 -16.11
N ILE A 319 -0.44 14.95 -16.34
CA ILE A 319 -1.20 14.26 -15.27
C ILE A 319 -0.46 12.97 -14.90
N PRO A 320 -0.29 12.63 -13.61
CA PRO A 320 0.30 11.37 -13.20
C PRO A 320 -0.44 10.18 -13.84
N ILE A 321 0.31 9.19 -14.32
CA ILE A 321 -0.24 8.02 -15.02
C ILE A 321 -1.29 7.32 -14.16
N ILE A 322 -1.04 7.17 -12.86
CA ILE A 322 -1.96 6.54 -11.89
C ILE A 322 -3.32 7.25 -11.87
N THR A 323 -3.33 8.58 -11.77
CA THR A 323 -4.58 9.37 -11.78
C THR A 323 -5.32 9.22 -13.12
N SER A 324 -4.58 9.08 -14.21
CA SER A 324 -5.18 8.88 -15.54
C SER A 324 -5.75 7.48 -15.69
N LEU A 325 -5.10 6.46 -15.13
CA LEU A 325 -5.58 5.07 -15.07
C LEU A 325 -6.87 4.97 -14.25
N GLU A 326 -6.88 5.52 -13.03
CA GLU A 326 -8.10 5.56 -12.18
C GLU A 326 -9.27 6.20 -12.93
N ARG A 327 -9.05 7.36 -13.57
CA ARG A 327 -10.10 8.02 -14.36
C ARG A 327 -10.57 7.16 -15.53
N ALA A 328 -9.66 6.49 -16.24
CA ALA A 328 -10.00 5.61 -17.34
C ALA A 328 -10.86 4.43 -16.88
N ILE A 329 -10.50 3.80 -15.78
CA ILE A 329 -11.25 2.70 -15.15
C ILE A 329 -12.63 3.20 -14.68
N GLN A 330 -12.72 4.34 -14.01
CA GLN A 330 -13.98 4.91 -13.53
C GLN A 330 -14.94 5.30 -14.67
N ARG A 331 -14.40 5.75 -15.82
CA ARG A 331 -15.18 6.21 -16.98
C ARG A 331 -15.52 5.10 -17.98
N SER A 332 -15.11 3.86 -17.70
CA SER A 332 -15.32 2.71 -18.59
C SER A 332 -16.21 1.66 -17.93
N HIS A 333 -17.10 1.03 -18.72
CA HIS A 333 -17.94 -0.08 -18.26
C HIS A 333 -17.10 -1.27 -17.80
N TYR A 334 -16.07 -1.62 -18.58
CA TYR A 334 -15.19 -2.76 -18.32
C TYR A 334 -13.70 -2.35 -18.35
N THR A 335 -12.88 -3.13 -17.67
CA THR A 335 -11.42 -3.07 -17.79
C THR A 335 -10.92 -4.39 -18.36
N LEU A 336 -10.28 -4.32 -19.52
CA LEU A 336 -9.65 -5.45 -20.19
C LEU A 336 -8.18 -5.52 -19.78
N LEU A 337 -7.74 -6.64 -19.21
CA LEU A 337 -6.33 -6.89 -18.88
C LEU A 337 -5.71 -7.78 -19.94
N VAL A 338 -4.78 -7.27 -20.73
CA VAL A 338 -4.06 -8.03 -21.77
C VAL A 338 -2.86 -8.72 -21.14
N LEU A 339 -3.04 -9.99 -20.77
CA LEU A 339 -2.06 -10.79 -20.06
C LEU A 339 -1.00 -11.37 -21.00
N SER A 340 0.26 -11.11 -20.67
CA SER A 340 1.46 -11.67 -21.28
C SER A 340 2.58 -11.76 -20.24
N PRO A 341 3.69 -12.48 -20.51
CA PRO A 341 4.85 -12.45 -19.61
C PRO A 341 5.34 -11.02 -19.35
N ALA A 342 5.44 -10.19 -20.41
CA ALA A 342 5.91 -8.81 -20.30
C ALA A 342 4.93 -7.91 -19.49
N TYR A 343 3.63 -8.15 -19.59
CA TYR A 343 2.64 -7.47 -18.77
C TYR A 343 2.81 -7.83 -17.30
N LEU A 344 2.97 -9.11 -16.97
CA LEU A 344 3.11 -9.59 -15.59
C LEU A 344 4.41 -9.17 -14.89
N GLU A 345 5.47 -8.87 -15.66
CA GLU A 345 6.75 -8.34 -15.15
C GLU A 345 6.72 -6.83 -14.88
N SER A 346 5.71 -6.12 -15.39
CA SER A 346 5.58 -4.67 -15.24
C SER A 346 5.17 -4.29 -13.82
N SER A 347 5.84 -3.32 -13.21
CA SER A 347 5.53 -2.81 -11.88
C SER A 347 4.18 -2.08 -11.77
N TYR A 348 3.58 -1.67 -12.89
CA TYR A 348 2.26 -1.04 -12.95
C TYR A 348 1.10 -2.02 -12.81
N VAL A 349 1.31 -3.29 -13.14
CA VAL A 349 0.27 -4.34 -13.12
C VAL A 349 -0.35 -4.52 -11.73
N GLU A 350 0.45 -4.42 -10.68
CA GLU A 350 -0.07 -4.58 -9.31
C GLU A 350 -1.07 -3.50 -8.94
N PHE A 351 -0.80 -2.26 -9.35
CA PHE A 351 -1.68 -1.14 -9.09
C PHE A 351 -2.96 -1.19 -9.94
N GLU A 352 -2.83 -1.45 -11.24
CA GLU A 352 -3.98 -1.56 -12.17
C GLU A 352 -4.94 -2.68 -11.74
N ASN A 353 -4.40 -3.86 -11.40
CA ASN A 353 -5.20 -4.99 -10.90
C ASN A 353 -5.88 -4.66 -9.58
N LEU A 354 -5.20 -3.96 -8.68
CA LEU A 354 -5.72 -3.57 -7.39
C LEU A 354 -6.89 -2.59 -7.54
N VAL A 355 -6.72 -1.55 -8.36
CA VAL A 355 -7.76 -0.53 -8.60
C VAL A 355 -8.97 -1.14 -9.32
N ALA A 356 -8.76 -1.98 -10.32
CA ALA A 356 -9.84 -2.61 -11.06
C ALA A 356 -10.62 -3.62 -10.20
N GLN A 357 -9.95 -4.39 -9.34
CA GLN A 357 -10.60 -5.28 -8.37
C GLN A 357 -11.36 -4.48 -7.31
N HIS A 358 -10.79 -3.37 -6.84
CA HIS A 358 -11.40 -2.50 -5.85
C HIS A 358 -12.70 -1.88 -6.37
N LEU A 359 -12.69 -1.29 -7.55
CA LEU A 359 -13.89 -0.73 -8.18
C LEU A 359 -14.96 -1.80 -8.41
N GLY A 360 -14.56 -3.00 -8.83
CA GLY A 360 -15.49 -4.12 -8.99
C GLY A 360 -16.11 -4.60 -7.67
N LEU A 361 -15.35 -4.58 -6.57
CA LEU A 361 -15.84 -4.96 -5.24
C LEU A 361 -16.76 -3.90 -4.61
N GLU A 362 -16.44 -2.61 -4.76
CA GLU A 362 -17.26 -1.52 -4.23
C GLU A 362 -18.62 -1.39 -4.90
N GLU A 363 -18.66 -1.52 -6.22
CA GLU A 363 -19.90 -1.43 -7.00
C GLU A 363 -20.69 -2.75 -7.01
N SER A 364 -20.18 -3.82 -6.39
CA SER A 364 -20.75 -5.19 -6.45
C SER A 364 -20.95 -5.69 -7.90
N ARG A 365 -20.11 -5.25 -8.83
CA ARG A 365 -20.19 -5.57 -10.25
C ARG A 365 -18.85 -6.12 -10.75
N TYR A 366 -18.92 -7.20 -11.55
CA TYR A 366 -17.74 -7.81 -12.17
C TYR A 366 -17.37 -7.05 -13.44
N ARG A 367 -16.38 -6.14 -13.36
CA ARG A 367 -15.98 -5.26 -14.46
C ARG A 367 -14.61 -5.60 -15.06
N LEU A 368 -13.92 -6.59 -14.50
CA LEU A 368 -12.57 -6.98 -14.91
C LEU A 368 -12.61 -8.20 -15.81
N LEU A 369 -12.10 -8.07 -17.03
CA LEU A 369 -12.06 -9.12 -18.02
C LEU A 369 -10.60 -9.41 -18.44
N PRO A 370 -9.98 -10.50 -17.94
CA PRO A 370 -8.63 -10.88 -18.33
C PRO A 370 -8.63 -11.58 -19.71
N ILE A 371 -7.70 -11.14 -20.57
CA ILE A 371 -7.48 -11.67 -21.92
C ILE A 371 -6.07 -12.25 -21.97
N LEU A 372 -5.93 -13.52 -22.25
CA LEU A 372 -4.64 -14.17 -22.47
C LEU A 372 -4.16 -13.89 -23.91
N ARG A 373 -3.16 -13.02 -24.03
CA ARG A 373 -2.55 -12.69 -25.32
C ARG A 373 -1.34 -13.56 -25.64
N ALA A 374 -0.63 -14.02 -24.62
CA ALA A 374 0.49 -14.94 -24.74
C ALA A 374 0.54 -15.82 -23.49
N GLU A 375 1.01 -17.07 -23.67
CA GLU A 375 1.09 -18.03 -22.57
C GLU A 375 1.84 -17.43 -21.38
N CYS A 376 1.17 -17.33 -20.24
CA CYS A 376 1.71 -16.85 -18.98
C CYS A 376 0.93 -17.42 -17.80
N THR A 377 1.49 -17.33 -16.62
CA THR A 377 0.81 -17.77 -15.39
C THR A 377 0.27 -16.54 -14.63
N PRO A 378 -1.04 -16.28 -14.72
CA PRO A 378 -1.64 -15.15 -13.98
C PRO A 378 -1.45 -15.28 -12.48
N ARG A 379 -1.39 -14.15 -11.77
CA ARG A 379 -1.32 -14.12 -10.30
C ARG A 379 -2.62 -14.68 -9.68
N LEU A 380 -2.53 -15.10 -8.42
CA LEU A 380 -3.61 -15.81 -7.71
C LEU A 380 -4.97 -15.12 -7.82
N GLY A 381 -5.04 -13.79 -7.67
CA GLY A 381 -6.28 -13.02 -7.75
C GLY A 381 -6.95 -13.03 -9.13
N LEU A 382 -6.19 -13.20 -10.20
CA LEU A 382 -6.72 -13.27 -11.58
C LEU A 382 -7.10 -14.68 -12.00
N ARG A 383 -6.59 -15.72 -11.33
CA ARG A 383 -6.88 -17.12 -11.67
C ARG A 383 -8.33 -17.55 -11.38
N VAL A 384 -9.03 -16.81 -10.54
CA VAL A 384 -10.43 -17.08 -10.22
C VAL A 384 -11.41 -16.47 -11.23
N LEU A 385 -10.90 -15.58 -12.12
CA LEU A 385 -11.72 -14.96 -13.16
C LEU A 385 -11.71 -15.81 -14.44
N PRO A 386 -12.84 -15.88 -15.17
CA PRO A 386 -12.86 -16.48 -16.50
C PRO A 386 -11.88 -15.78 -17.43
N LEU A 387 -10.95 -16.54 -17.99
CA LEU A 387 -9.91 -16.05 -18.88
C LEU A 387 -10.34 -16.23 -20.33
N LEU A 388 -10.28 -15.16 -21.15
CA LEU A 388 -10.49 -15.24 -22.58
C LEU A 388 -9.16 -15.50 -23.28
N ASP A 389 -8.99 -16.69 -23.83
CA ASP A 389 -7.78 -17.04 -24.58
C ASP A 389 -7.83 -16.41 -25.97
N MET A 390 -6.86 -15.57 -26.27
CA MET A 390 -6.65 -14.90 -27.57
C MET A 390 -5.17 -14.99 -27.99
N SER A 391 -4.48 -16.06 -27.56
CA SER A 391 -3.03 -16.23 -27.75
C SER A 391 -2.64 -16.59 -29.18
N ASP A 392 -3.55 -17.16 -29.96
CA ASP A 392 -3.39 -17.45 -31.36
C ASP A 392 -4.58 -16.97 -32.20
N SER A 393 -4.49 -17.06 -33.54
CA SER A 393 -5.52 -16.53 -34.46
C SER A 393 -6.85 -17.25 -34.35
N GLU A 394 -6.89 -18.55 -34.11
CA GLU A 394 -8.10 -19.35 -34.00
C GLU A 394 -8.83 -19.03 -32.69
N SER A 395 -8.10 -18.98 -31.58
CA SER A 395 -8.61 -18.59 -30.27
C SER A 395 -9.11 -17.15 -30.28
N PHE A 396 -8.42 -16.25 -30.99
CA PHE A 396 -8.86 -14.87 -31.14
C PHE A 396 -10.21 -14.76 -31.88
N GLU A 397 -10.33 -15.39 -33.04
CA GLU A 397 -11.56 -15.37 -33.86
C GLU A 397 -12.76 -15.96 -33.07
N MET A 398 -12.53 -17.04 -32.32
CA MET A 398 -13.56 -17.68 -31.52
C MET A 398 -14.03 -16.81 -30.33
N ASN A 399 -13.14 -16.06 -29.70
CA ASN A 399 -13.41 -15.32 -28.47
C ASN A 399 -13.71 -13.83 -28.68
N ILE A 400 -13.39 -13.24 -29.82
CA ILE A 400 -13.62 -11.80 -30.05
C ILE A 400 -15.13 -11.46 -30.06
N ASP A 401 -15.96 -12.26 -30.69
CA ASP A 401 -17.41 -12.06 -30.70
C ASP A 401 -18.02 -12.21 -29.32
N ARG A 402 -17.51 -13.14 -28.51
CA ARG A 402 -17.90 -13.34 -27.12
C ARG A 402 -17.52 -12.12 -26.26
N LEU A 403 -16.35 -11.55 -26.47
CA LEU A 403 -15.91 -10.34 -25.80
C LEU A 403 -16.81 -9.16 -26.19
N ILE A 404 -17.04 -8.94 -27.47
CA ILE A 404 -17.90 -7.86 -27.98
C ILE A 404 -19.33 -7.98 -27.42
N TYR A 405 -19.87 -9.20 -27.37
CA TYR A 405 -21.19 -9.44 -26.76
C TYR A 405 -21.19 -9.04 -25.29
N GLN A 406 -20.17 -9.45 -24.49
CA GLN A 406 -20.05 -9.11 -23.08
C GLN A 406 -19.93 -7.60 -22.84
N LEU A 407 -19.15 -6.90 -23.65
CA LEU A 407 -18.95 -5.45 -23.52
C LEU A 407 -20.21 -4.61 -23.82
N ARG A 408 -21.18 -5.19 -24.53
CA ARG A 408 -22.48 -4.55 -24.80
C ARG A 408 -23.50 -4.78 -23.68
N GLN A 409 -23.22 -5.69 -22.74
CA GLN A 409 -24.08 -5.92 -21.58
C GLN A 409 -23.61 -5.02 -20.42
N PRO A 410 -24.50 -4.59 -19.53
CA PRO A 410 -24.07 -3.95 -18.29
C PRO A 410 -23.31 -4.98 -17.42
N PRO A 411 -22.31 -4.54 -16.64
CA PRO A 411 -21.60 -5.44 -15.73
C PRO A 411 -22.54 -6.16 -14.79
N SER A 412 -22.40 -7.48 -14.66
CA SER A 412 -23.26 -8.32 -13.82
C SER A 412 -23.09 -7.94 -12.35
N GLY A 413 -24.19 -7.70 -11.63
CA GLY A 413 -24.19 -7.57 -10.17
C GLY A 413 -24.01 -8.93 -9.47
N LYS A 414 -23.76 -8.91 -8.16
CA LYS A 414 -23.59 -10.14 -7.33
C LYS A 414 -24.85 -11.00 -7.20
N ASP A 415 -26.00 -10.54 -7.68
CA ASP A 415 -27.30 -11.19 -7.54
C ASP A 415 -27.78 -11.90 -8.84
N GLY A 416 -26.85 -12.33 -9.67
CA GLY A 416 -27.12 -13.07 -10.89
C GLY A 416 -26.52 -14.47 -10.91
#